data_94d7456086f621ebae9fd7ddb6026c40
#
_entry.id   94d7456086f621ebae9fd7ddb6026c40
#
_cell.length_a   1.000
_cell.length_b   1.000
_cell.length_c   1.000
_cell.angle_alpha   90.00
_cell.angle_beta   90.00
_cell.angle_gamma   90.00
#
_symmetry.space_group_name_H-M   'P 1'
#
loop_
_entity.id
_entity.type
_entity.pdbx_description
1 polymer ?
#
loop_
_entity_poly.entity_id
_entity_poly.type
_entity_poly.pdbx_seq_one_letter_code
_entity_poly.pdbx_strand_id
1 'polypeptide(L)'
;MRGLFGTPLLCTLLLSALAAPLALQAGSSSTSAAKHPPANVILFIGDGMDEHQITLARNYLLGANGTLAMERLPVRSSAKVQTLREDDPTQYRYVADSANTASTLATGELTSMGRIATSAGDDRDLPTVLEAARQAGLATGLVTSTNLTDATPAAFATHTAHRNCQNPGDMHKPINYVPATQQCLADHQSQGGKGSIAEQLLASGVDVLLGGGKKEFTRIDSHTPLEKIAASHGYQFLQQREKLLSHHGNEPLLGLFASGHLPVEWIGEGNRRAEPMTFNLLGEPVFPTPISCQQNPRHWGTPTLEEMTRVALEQLAGKSTGFFLMVEGASIDKQAHQRNPCGEIGELQAFDRAVAVGQAFASKQTNTLIIVTADHGQAGQIIPLPEYYQSWGGKQYPPGHYAVLETRSGELMGVSYATNAAPQGKSELHTGVNVPVFLQGIGHQQVPALIDQRTINQLMRQHLGLTSGAQ
;
A
#
# COMPACT_ATOMS: atom_id res chain seq x y z
N MET A 1 -45.49 -12.22 74.17
CA MET A 1 -46.83 -11.64 74.59
C MET A 1 -47.66 -11.49 73.33
N ARG A 2 -48.59 -12.40 73.15
CA ARG A 2 -50.06 -12.13 73.14
C ARG A 2 -50.38 -11.14 72.03
N GLY A 3 -51.27 -11.36 71.06
CA GLY A 3 -52.35 -12.34 70.83
C GLY A 3 -53.06 -11.88 69.57
N LEU A 4 -53.55 -12.72 68.82
CA LEU A 4 -54.89 -13.35 68.74
C LEU A 4 -55.92 -12.61 67.84
N PHE A 5 -56.42 -13.39 66.82
CA PHE A 5 -57.83 -13.48 66.28
C PHE A 5 -58.30 -12.38 65.35
N GLY A 6 -58.87 -12.66 64.21
CA GLY A 6 -60.02 -13.38 63.87
C GLY A 6 -60.35 -13.36 62.34
N THR A 7 -60.79 -14.49 61.89
CA THR A 7 -61.59 -14.69 60.66
C THR A 7 -63.09 -14.43 60.94
N PRO A 8 -63.93 -14.14 59.94
CA PRO A 8 -64.73 -15.15 59.25
C PRO A 8 -65.01 -14.85 57.77
N LEU A 9 -65.04 -15.82 56.93
CA LEU A 9 -66.13 -16.66 56.40
C LEU A 9 -67.13 -16.04 55.40
N LEU A 10 -67.18 -16.65 54.20
CA LEU A 10 -68.21 -16.83 53.21
C LEU A 10 -68.79 -15.67 52.39
N CYS A 11 -68.62 -15.73 51.07
CA CYS A 11 -69.77 -16.14 50.20
C CYS A 11 -69.32 -16.40 48.76
N THR A 12 -69.58 -17.60 48.28
CA THR A 12 -69.49 -18.05 46.91
C THR A 12 -70.50 -17.39 46.00
N LEU A 13 -70.07 -16.91 44.83
CA LEU A 13 -70.93 -16.74 43.66
C LEU A 13 -70.13 -17.14 42.40
N LEU A 14 -70.53 -18.25 41.82
CA LEU A 14 -70.10 -18.70 40.49
C LEU A 14 -70.71 -17.79 39.41
N LEU A 15 -69.88 -17.16 38.59
CA LEU A 15 -70.27 -16.65 37.28
C LEU A 15 -69.29 -17.25 36.25
N SER A 16 -69.82 -18.18 35.44
CA SER A 16 -69.20 -18.73 34.25
C SER A 16 -69.17 -17.66 33.14
N ALA A 17 -68.03 -17.18 32.79
CA ALA A 17 -67.79 -16.31 31.62
C ALA A 17 -67.00 -17.12 30.58
N LEU A 18 -67.63 -17.34 29.42
CA LEU A 18 -66.97 -17.88 28.22
C LEU A 18 -65.79 -16.98 27.82
N ALA A 19 -64.56 -17.50 27.85
CA ALA A 19 -63.39 -16.86 27.27
C ALA A 19 -63.21 -17.38 25.84
N ALA A 20 -63.48 -16.53 24.86
CA ALA A 20 -63.01 -16.74 23.48
C ALA A 20 -61.49 -16.51 23.39
N PRO A 21 -60.70 -17.32 22.64
CA PRO A 21 -59.29 -17.04 22.51
C PRO A 21 -59.08 -15.89 21.53
N LEU A 22 -58.51 -14.76 22.03
CA LEU A 22 -57.90 -13.76 21.18
C LEU A 22 -56.64 -14.37 20.57
N ALA A 23 -56.66 -14.61 19.27
CA ALA A 23 -55.44 -14.89 18.50
C ALA A 23 -54.62 -13.61 18.46
N LEU A 24 -53.50 -13.55 19.22
CA LEU A 24 -52.44 -12.59 18.99
C LEU A 24 -51.80 -12.88 17.64
N GLN A 25 -52.13 -12.09 16.63
CA GLN A 25 -51.31 -11.98 15.44
C GLN A 25 -49.97 -11.35 15.85
N ALA A 26 -48.95 -12.18 15.97
CA ALA A 26 -47.57 -11.69 16.01
C ALA A 26 -47.25 -11.04 14.65
N GLY A 27 -47.45 -9.75 14.57
CA GLY A 27 -46.92 -8.95 13.48
C GLY A 27 -45.40 -9.08 13.49
N SER A 28 -44.83 -9.85 12.56
CA SER A 28 -43.40 -9.81 12.27
C SER A 28 -43.09 -8.43 11.71
N SER A 29 -42.76 -7.47 12.61
CA SER A 29 -42.07 -6.27 12.22
C SER A 29 -40.67 -6.69 11.76
N SER A 30 -40.52 -6.94 10.46
CA SER A 30 -39.24 -6.93 9.83
C SER A 30 -38.73 -5.49 9.98
N THR A 31 -37.96 -5.24 11.03
CA THR A 31 -37.11 -4.06 11.09
C THR A 31 -36.17 -4.18 9.90
N SER A 32 -36.49 -3.49 8.81
CA SER A 32 -35.54 -3.19 7.74
C SER A 32 -34.34 -2.54 8.46
N ALA A 33 -33.27 -3.31 8.65
CA ALA A 33 -32.00 -2.77 9.09
C ALA A 33 -31.70 -1.62 8.13
N ALA A 34 -31.60 -0.42 8.66
CA ALA A 34 -31.23 0.74 7.89
C ALA A 34 -29.92 0.37 7.17
N LYS A 35 -29.97 0.22 5.84
CA LYS A 35 -28.78 -0.06 5.06
C LYS A 35 -27.85 1.10 5.26
N HIS A 36 -26.82 0.91 6.06
CA HIS A 36 -25.73 1.88 6.12
C HIS A 36 -25.21 2.09 4.70
N PRO A 37 -24.85 3.33 4.32
CA PRO A 37 -24.27 3.57 3.02
C PRO A 37 -23.03 2.69 2.85
N PRO A 38 -22.74 2.20 1.62
CA PRO A 38 -21.59 1.35 1.36
C PRO A 38 -20.32 1.97 1.94
N ALA A 39 -19.56 1.19 2.69
CA ALA A 39 -18.30 1.64 3.27
C ALA A 39 -17.16 1.39 2.29
N ASN A 40 -16.34 2.41 2.03
CA ASN A 40 -15.23 2.33 1.12
C ASN A 40 -13.92 2.64 1.84
N VAL A 41 -12.87 1.89 1.55
CA VAL A 41 -11.51 2.20 1.99
C VAL A 41 -10.62 2.35 0.76
N ILE A 42 -9.86 3.43 0.71
CA ILE A 42 -8.78 3.66 -0.23
C ILE A 42 -7.49 3.82 0.57
N LEU A 43 -6.62 2.82 0.48
CA LEU A 43 -5.30 2.84 1.08
C LEU A 43 -4.27 3.21 0.02
N PHE A 44 -3.60 4.34 0.17
CA PHE A 44 -2.48 4.76 -0.64
C PHE A 44 -1.17 4.46 0.09
N ILE A 45 -0.26 3.74 -0.56
CA ILE A 45 1.07 3.41 -0.04
C ILE A 45 2.11 3.99 -0.98
N GLY A 46 2.89 4.97 -0.50
CA GLY A 46 4.12 5.40 -1.17
C GLY A 46 5.26 4.55 -0.67
N ASP A 47 5.76 3.63 -1.50
CA ASP A 47 6.87 2.76 -1.13
C ASP A 47 8.13 3.60 -0.87
N GLY A 48 8.72 3.46 0.32
CA GLY A 48 9.88 4.24 0.75
C GLY A 48 9.61 5.74 0.97
N MET A 49 8.36 6.18 1.03
CA MET A 49 7.96 7.59 1.08
C MET A 49 7.92 8.10 2.53
N ASP A 50 9.03 8.49 3.09
CA ASP A 50 9.06 9.22 4.36
C ASP A 50 8.99 10.75 4.15
N GLU A 51 9.17 11.52 5.21
CA GLU A 51 9.11 12.99 5.18
C GLU A 51 10.17 13.62 4.26
N HIS A 52 11.29 12.93 4.01
CA HIS A 52 12.33 13.44 3.12
C HIS A 52 11.85 13.44 1.66
N GLN A 53 11.26 12.35 1.19
CA GLN A 53 10.73 12.24 -0.18
C GLN A 53 9.59 13.22 -0.41
N ILE A 54 8.67 13.34 0.57
CA ILE A 54 7.56 14.31 0.51
C ILE A 54 8.10 15.74 0.41
N THR A 55 9.06 16.10 1.26
CA THR A 55 9.65 17.43 1.28
C THR A 55 10.45 17.71 0.02
N LEU A 56 11.21 16.72 -0.48
CA LEU A 56 11.98 16.82 -1.72
C LEU A 56 11.06 17.15 -2.91
N ALA A 57 10.00 16.37 -3.08
CA ALA A 57 9.06 16.55 -4.19
C ALA A 57 8.28 17.87 -4.05
N ARG A 58 7.74 18.19 -2.87
CA ARG A 58 7.03 19.44 -2.64
C ARG A 58 7.88 20.65 -2.98
N ASN A 59 9.10 20.72 -2.44
CA ASN A 59 9.98 21.87 -2.66
C ASN A 59 10.37 22.01 -4.14
N TYR A 60 10.67 20.88 -4.80
CA TYR A 60 10.97 20.90 -6.23
C TYR A 60 9.80 21.39 -7.09
N LEU A 61 8.59 20.87 -6.82
CA LEU A 61 7.42 21.08 -7.66
C LEU A 61 6.69 22.40 -7.40
N LEU A 62 6.61 22.81 -6.13
CA LEU A 62 5.70 23.84 -5.62
C LEU A 62 6.42 24.92 -4.80
N GLY A 63 7.74 24.78 -4.57
CA GLY A 63 8.49 25.62 -3.64
C GLY A 63 8.16 25.33 -2.17
N ALA A 64 8.91 25.97 -1.27
CA ALA A 64 8.81 25.72 0.17
C ALA A 64 7.42 26.01 0.79
N ASN A 65 6.63 26.89 0.18
CA ASN A 65 5.28 27.24 0.64
C ASN A 65 4.16 26.42 -0.05
N GLY A 66 4.55 25.48 -0.92
CA GLY A 66 3.58 24.62 -1.60
C GLY A 66 2.94 23.60 -0.69
N THR A 67 1.86 22.98 -1.16
CA THR A 67 1.13 21.93 -0.42
C THR A 67 0.67 20.86 -1.42
N LEU A 68 1.08 19.63 -1.21
CA LEU A 68 0.65 18.47 -1.98
C LEU A 68 -0.80 18.09 -1.66
N ALA A 69 -1.43 17.29 -2.52
CA ALA A 69 -2.80 16.84 -2.29
C ALA A 69 -2.92 16.01 -1.01
N MET A 70 -1.97 15.10 -0.75
CA MET A 70 -1.94 14.30 0.47
C MET A 70 -1.84 15.14 1.74
N GLU A 71 -1.11 16.25 1.71
CA GLU A 71 -0.92 17.15 2.85
C GLU A 71 -2.17 17.96 3.21
N ARG A 72 -3.18 17.99 2.31
CA ARG A 72 -4.49 18.62 2.56
C ARG A 72 -5.47 17.71 3.28
N LEU A 73 -5.15 16.46 3.49
CA LEU A 73 -5.99 15.55 4.28
C LEU A 73 -6.08 16.05 5.73
N PRO A 74 -7.29 16.02 6.35
CA PRO A 74 -7.57 16.78 7.57
C PRO A 74 -6.87 16.27 8.83
N VAL A 75 -6.40 15.02 8.83
CA VAL A 75 -5.71 14.43 9.99
C VAL A 75 -4.34 13.91 9.58
N ARG A 76 -3.36 14.21 10.44
CA ARG A 76 -1.98 13.74 10.30
C ARG A 76 -1.57 12.98 11.57
N SER A 77 -0.92 11.84 11.36
CA SER A 77 -0.29 11.01 12.38
C SER A 77 1.07 10.54 11.87
N SER A 78 1.76 9.78 12.68
CA SER A 78 3.01 9.08 12.32
C SER A 78 2.90 7.63 12.72
N ALA A 79 3.42 6.70 11.93
CA ALA A 79 3.42 5.27 12.24
C ALA A 79 4.84 4.75 12.47
N LYS A 80 5.00 3.96 13.54
CA LYS A 80 6.21 3.18 13.78
C LYS A 80 6.30 2.06 12.74
N VAL A 81 7.48 1.92 12.14
CA VAL A 81 7.82 0.81 11.25
C VAL A 81 8.55 -0.25 12.06
N GLN A 82 8.01 -1.47 12.06
CA GLN A 82 8.51 -2.58 12.89
C GLN A 82 8.67 -3.84 12.04
N THR A 83 9.71 -4.62 12.32
CA THR A 83 9.92 -5.92 11.70
C THR A 83 10.50 -6.90 12.72
N LEU A 84 10.09 -8.15 12.63
CA LEU A 84 10.57 -9.22 13.51
C LEU A 84 11.83 -9.88 12.92
N ARG A 85 12.58 -10.54 13.76
CA ARG A 85 13.59 -11.48 13.30
C ARG A 85 12.92 -12.78 12.86
N GLU A 86 13.43 -13.38 11.81
CA GLU A 86 12.92 -14.68 11.34
C GLU A 86 13.30 -15.83 12.25
N ASP A 87 14.52 -15.81 12.76
CA ASP A 87 15.10 -16.85 13.62
C ASP A 87 14.66 -16.77 15.09
N ASP A 88 14.14 -15.61 15.51
CA ASP A 88 13.56 -15.38 16.84
C ASP A 88 12.48 -14.29 16.76
N PRO A 89 11.21 -14.65 16.47
CA PRO A 89 10.12 -13.70 16.33
C PRO A 89 9.75 -12.91 17.59
N THR A 90 10.39 -13.17 18.71
CA THR A 90 10.26 -12.34 19.92
C THR A 90 11.14 -11.10 19.90
N GLN A 91 12.07 -11.03 18.94
CA GLN A 91 13.03 -9.94 18.77
C GLN A 91 12.71 -9.09 17.54
N TYR A 92 13.12 -7.82 17.58
CA TYR A 92 12.91 -6.86 16.51
C TYR A 92 14.18 -6.63 15.69
N ARG A 93 13.99 -6.23 14.43
CA ARG A 93 14.96 -5.50 13.62
C ARG A 93 14.46 -4.07 13.43
N TYR A 94 15.37 -3.12 13.19
CA TYR A 94 15.04 -1.69 13.18
C TYR A 94 14.89 -1.10 11.77
N VAL A 95 15.23 -1.87 10.75
CA VAL A 95 15.01 -1.52 9.34
C VAL A 95 14.19 -2.62 8.70
N ALA A 96 13.11 -2.24 8.06
CA ALA A 96 12.14 -3.13 7.43
C ALA A 96 12.37 -3.25 5.91
N ASP A 97 11.70 -4.22 5.29
CA ASP A 97 11.50 -4.25 3.84
C ASP A 97 10.01 -4.14 3.50
N SER A 98 9.72 -3.86 2.21
CA SER A 98 8.33 -3.68 1.74
C SER A 98 7.47 -4.94 1.97
N ALA A 99 8.06 -6.14 1.96
CA ALA A 99 7.31 -7.38 2.15
C ALA A 99 6.71 -7.47 3.56
N ASN A 100 7.54 -7.29 4.60
CA ASN A 100 7.04 -7.39 5.97
C ASN A 100 6.12 -6.22 6.35
N THR A 101 6.39 -5.02 5.86
CA THR A 101 5.57 -3.84 6.18
C THR A 101 4.22 -3.88 5.47
N ALA A 102 4.19 -4.22 4.18
CA ALA A 102 2.93 -4.43 3.46
C ALA A 102 2.12 -5.59 4.06
N SER A 103 2.79 -6.69 4.47
CA SER A 103 2.14 -7.78 5.21
C SER A 103 1.52 -7.28 6.53
N THR A 104 2.24 -6.43 7.29
CA THR A 104 1.70 -5.83 8.51
C THR A 104 0.49 -4.92 8.23
N LEU A 105 0.54 -4.10 7.19
CA LEU A 105 -0.61 -3.27 6.76
C LEU A 105 -1.80 -4.13 6.32
N ALA A 106 -1.54 -5.24 5.61
CA ALA A 106 -2.57 -6.11 5.10
C ALA A 106 -3.22 -6.99 6.18
N THR A 107 -2.43 -7.52 7.12
CA THR A 107 -2.88 -8.54 8.09
C THR A 107 -3.18 -7.97 9.47
N GLY A 108 -2.49 -6.91 9.88
CA GLY A 108 -2.49 -6.39 11.25
C GLY A 108 -1.53 -7.15 12.18
N GLU A 109 -0.70 -8.04 11.65
CA GLU A 109 0.32 -8.78 12.40
C GLU A 109 1.72 -8.41 11.92
N LEU A 110 2.67 -8.35 12.83
CA LEU A 110 4.08 -8.14 12.50
C LEU A 110 4.67 -9.44 11.95
N THR A 111 5.54 -9.31 10.96
CA THR A 111 6.29 -10.44 10.43
C THR A 111 7.74 -10.06 10.13
N SER A 112 8.53 -10.98 9.60
CA SER A 112 9.94 -10.77 9.25
C SER A 112 10.12 -10.33 7.79
N MET A 113 11.28 -9.75 7.50
CA MET A 113 11.66 -9.34 6.16
C MET A 113 11.50 -10.48 5.14
N GLY A 114 11.00 -10.14 3.95
CA GLY A 114 10.80 -11.07 2.86
C GLY A 114 9.44 -11.77 2.84
N ARG A 115 8.77 -11.91 3.97
CA ARG A 115 7.49 -12.62 4.12
C ARG A 115 6.33 -11.89 3.42
N ILE A 116 5.48 -12.65 2.75
CA ILE A 116 4.27 -12.17 2.07
C ILE A 116 3.05 -12.75 2.80
N ALA A 117 2.42 -11.94 3.66
CA ALA A 117 1.27 -12.30 4.48
C ALA A 117 1.38 -13.66 5.17
N THR A 118 2.59 -14.03 5.61
CA THR A 118 2.85 -15.19 6.46
C THR A 118 3.60 -14.77 7.71
N SER A 119 3.44 -15.56 8.79
CA SER A 119 4.07 -15.29 10.07
C SER A 119 5.59 -15.56 10.04
N ALA A 120 6.34 -14.83 10.86
CA ALA A 120 7.77 -15.05 11.04
C ALA A 120 8.03 -16.42 11.69
N GLY A 121 9.02 -17.15 11.21
CA GLY A 121 9.52 -18.40 11.80
C GLY A 121 8.73 -19.64 11.43
N ASP A 122 7.41 -19.66 11.57
CA ASP A 122 6.55 -20.83 11.36
C ASP A 122 5.77 -20.84 10.03
N ASP A 123 5.85 -19.75 9.24
CA ASP A 123 5.27 -19.65 7.91
C ASP A 123 3.76 -19.88 7.82
N ARG A 124 3.02 -19.53 8.86
CA ARG A 124 1.57 -19.64 8.89
C ARG A 124 0.93 -18.50 8.08
N ASP A 125 -0.02 -18.82 7.24
CA ASP A 125 -0.80 -17.81 6.48
C ASP A 125 -1.54 -16.87 7.43
N LEU A 126 -1.47 -15.56 7.16
CA LEU A 126 -2.10 -14.51 7.95
C LEU A 126 -3.24 -13.88 7.13
N PRO A 127 -4.52 -13.98 7.57
CA PRO A 127 -5.65 -13.46 6.81
C PRO A 127 -5.56 -11.95 6.60
N THR A 128 -5.67 -11.50 5.34
CA THR A 128 -5.55 -10.09 4.98
C THR A 128 -6.87 -9.33 5.09
N VAL A 129 -6.79 -8.00 5.16
CA VAL A 129 -7.97 -7.13 5.12
C VAL A 129 -8.69 -7.22 3.78
N LEU A 130 -7.98 -7.42 2.67
CA LEU A 130 -8.56 -7.59 1.33
C LEU A 130 -9.34 -8.89 1.25
N GLU A 131 -8.80 -10.00 1.74
CA GLU A 131 -9.50 -11.28 1.80
C GLU A 131 -10.77 -11.21 2.67
N ALA A 132 -10.66 -10.55 3.84
CA ALA A 132 -11.81 -10.33 4.73
C ALA A 132 -12.87 -9.45 4.06
N ALA A 133 -12.48 -8.39 3.34
CA ALA A 133 -13.40 -7.55 2.58
C ALA A 133 -14.13 -8.36 1.50
N ARG A 134 -13.39 -9.19 0.75
CA ARG A 134 -13.95 -10.04 -0.27
C ARG A 134 -14.91 -11.10 0.30
N GLN A 135 -14.56 -11.73 1.43
CA GLN A 135 -15.43 -12.68 2.14
C GLN A 135 -16.73 -12.01 2.63
N ALA A 136 -16.67 -10.72 2.99
CA ALA A 136 -17.82 -9.92 3.34
C ALA A 136 -18.66 -9.46 2.12
N GLY A 137 -18.27 -9.81 0.89
CA GLY A 137 -18.95 -9.44 -0.34
C GLY A 137 -18.66 -8.02 -0.82
N LEU A 138 -17.61 -7.37 -0.30
CA LEU A 138 -17.13 -6.08 -0.79
C LEU A 138 -16.31 -6.28 -2.07
N ALA A 139 -16.34 -5.29 -2.95
CA ALA A 139 -15.45 -5.27 -4.10
C ALA A 139 -14.00 -4.97 -3.68
N THR A 140 -13.02 -5.47 -4.44
CA THR A 140 -11.61 -5.34 -4.07
C THR A 140 -10.74 -4.96 -5.25
N GLY A 141 -9.68 -4.17 -4.99
CA GLY A 141 -8.76 -3.73 -6.04
C GLY A 141 -7.33 -3.54 -5.54
N LEU A 142 -6.39 -3.82 -6.42
CA LEU A 142 -4.95 -3.57 -6.27
C LEU A 142 -4.45 -2.80 -7.49
N VAL A 143 -3.84 -1.65 -7.26
CA VAL A 143 -3.26 -0.79 -8.30
C VAL A 143 -1.84 -0.46 -7.90
N THR A 144 -0.87 -0.61 -8.82
CA THR A 144 0.54 -0.33 -8.52
C THR A 144 1.29 0.19 -9.74
N SER A 145 2.32 1.00 -9.52
CA SER A 145 3.29 1.40 -10.55
C SER A 145 4.42 0.36 -10.78
N THR A 146 4.36 -0.80 -10.09
CA THR A 146 5.35 -1.88 -10.21
C THR A 146 4.76 -3.17 -10.79
N ASN A 147 5.47 -4.30 -10.65
CA ASN A 147 4.91 -5.62 -10.91
C ASN A 147 3.78 -5.89 -9.91
N LEU A 148 2.65 -6.40 -10.36
CA LEU A 148 1.60 -6.89 -9.46
C LEU A 148 2.09 -8.02 -8.53
N THR A 149 3.16 -8.72 -8.91
CA THR A 149 3.80 -9.75 -8.09
C THR A 149 4.87 -9.21 -7.15
N ASP A 150 5.11 -7.89 -7.11
CA ASP A 150 6.03 -7.29 -6.14
C ASP A 150 5.42 -7.33 -4.73
N ALA A 151 6.24 -7.08 -3.73
CA ALA A 151 5.92 -7.32 -2.33
C ALA A 151 4.62 -6.65 -1.85
N THR A 152 4.43 -5.36 -2.14
CA THR A 152 3.30 -4.61 -1.61
C THR A 152 1.96 -5.10 -2.12
N PRO A 153 1.69 -5.19 -3.45
CA PRO A 153 0.40 -5.72 -3.90
C PRO A 153 0.23 -7.21 -3.56
N ALA A 154 1.31 -8.00 -3.61
CA ALA A 154 1.26 -9.42 -3.26
C ALA A 154 0.79 -9.65 -1.81
N ALA A 155 1.27 -8.85 -0.86
CA ALA A 155 0.95 -9.00 0.56
C ALA A 155 -0.54 -8.82 0.90
N PHE A 156 -1.33 -8.21 0.03
CA PHE A 156 -2.78 -8.06 0.26
C PHE A 156 -3.62 -9.24 -0.22
N ALA A 157 -3.12 -10.06 -1.16
CA ALA A 157 -3.92 -11.09 -1.83
C ALA A 157 -3.24 -12.45 -1.97
N THR A 158 -2.03 -12.63 -1.44
CA THR A 158 -1.26 -13.88 -1.57
C THR A 158 -0.50 -14.21 -0.29
N HIS A 159 -0.08 -15.47 -0.15
CA HIS A 159 0.70 -15.96 0.98
C HIS A 159 1.87 -16.78 0.46
N THR A 160 3.07 -16.30 0.69
CA THR A 160 4.29 -17.05 0.34
C THR A 160 5.39 -16.82 1.36
N ALA A 161 6.24 -17.80 1.52
CA ALA A 161 7.39 -17.74 2.42
C ALA A 161 8.34 -16.59 2.10
N HIS A 162 8.38 -16.12 0.85
CA HIS A 162 9.28 -15.03 0.45
C HIS A 162 8.80 -14.28 -0.79
N ARG A 163 9.03 -12.94 -0.83
CA ARG A 163 8.68 -12.05 -1.95
C ARG A 163 9.27 -12.44 -3.33
N ASN A 164 10.30 -13.30 -3.34
CA ASN A 164 10.88 -13.80 -4.58
C ASN A 164 10.10 -14.97 -5.21
N CYS A 165 9.05 -15.47 -4.56
CA CYS A 165 8.18 -16.54 -5.08
C CYS A 165 7.22 -16.02 -6.18
N GLN A 166 7.71 -15.18 -7.10
CA GLN A 166 6.85 -14.41 -8.00
C GLN A 166 6.15 -15.25 -9.08
N ASN A 167 6.79 -16.29 -9.59
CA ASN A 167 6.25 -17.17 -10.63
C ASN A 167 6.72 -18.62 -10.41
N PRO A 168 6.11 -19.65 -11.02
CA PRO A 168 6.46 -21.04 -10.77
C PRO A 168 7.94 -21.38 -11.01
N GLY A 169 8.57 -20.75 -12.00
CA GLY A 169 10.00 -20.98 -12.32
C GLY A 169 10.95 -20.41 -11.26
N ASP A 170 10.55 -19.32 -10.59
CA ASP A 170 11.36 -18.72 -9.53
C ASP A 170 11.24 -19.51 -8.21
N MET A 171 10.14 -20.24 -7.99
CA MET A 171 9.94 -21.04 -6.77
C MET A 171 10.93 -22.20 -6.62
N HIS A 172 11.56 -22.64 -7.71
CA HIS A 172 12.61 -23.66 -7.67
C HIS A 172 14.01 -23.10 -7.39
N LYS A 173 14.16 -21.77 -7.33
CA LYS A 173 15.46 -21.14 -7.12
C LYS A 173 15.73 -20.98 -5.61
N PRO A 174 16.89 -21.44 -5.12
CA PRO A 174 17.26 -21.23 -3.72
C PRO A 174 17.47 -19.74 -3.43
N ILE A 175 17.03 -19.29 -2.26
CA ILE A 175 17.26 -17.94 -1.75
C ILE A 175 18.36 -18.02 -0.71
N ASN A 176 19.62 -17.87 -1.13
CA ASN A 176 20.79 -18.18 -0.31
C ASN A 176 21.07 -17.18 0.85
N TYR A 177 20.40 -16.04 0.86
CA TYR A 177 20.60 -14.97 1.86
C TYR A 177 19.51 -14.96 2.96
N VAL A 178 18.60 -15.92 2.94
CA VAL A 178 17.50 -16.05 3.92
C VAL A 178 17.49 -17.44 4.56
N PRO A 179 16.86 -17.59 5.74
CA PRO A 179 16.66 -18.90 6.36
C PRO A 179 15.89 -19.90 5.48
N ALA A 180 16.05 -21.19 5.76
CA ALA A 180 15.36 -22.26 5.03
C ALA A 180 13.82 -22.13 5.10
N THR A 181 13.29 -21.57 6.18
CA THR A 181 11.86 -21.26 6.37
C THR A 181 11.30 -20.23 5.38
N GLN A 182 12.15 -19.48 4.69
CA GLN A 182 11.76 -18.50 3.68
C GLN A 182 12.03 -19.00 2.23
N GLN A 183 11.99 -20.30 1.98
CA GLN A 183 12.17 -20.86 0.63
C GLN A 183 10.82 -21.09 -0.04
N CYS A 184 10.72 -20.72 -1.32
CA CYS A 184 9.47 -20.78 -2.09
C CYS A 184 8.96 -22.20 -2.38
N LEU A 185 9.82 -23.23 -2.30
CA LEU A 185 9.48 -24.57 -2.79
C LEU A 185 8.32 -25.21 -2.02
N ALA A 186 8.20 -24.91 -0.72
CA ALA A 186 7.08 -25.41 0.09
C ALA A 186 5.71 -24.89 -0.41
N ASP A 187 5.67 -23.66 -0.91
CA ASP A 187 4.45 -23.05 -1.46
C ASP A 187 4.11 -23.52 -2.87
N HIS A 188 5.03 -24.24 -3.55
CA HIS A 188 4.80 -24.67 -4.92
C HIS A 188 3.65 -25.68 -5.02
N GLN A 189 2.80 -25.56 -6.04
CA GLN A 189 1.62 -26.43 -6.22
C GLN A 189 1.97 -27.92 -6.28
N SER A 190 3.12 -28.31 -6.86
CA SER A 190 3.58 -29.71 -6.86
C SER A 190 3.90 -30.27 -5.47
N GLN A 191 4.06 -29.41 -4.47
CA GLN A 191 4.24 -29.78 -3.07
C GLN A 191 2.95 -29.67 -2.23
N GLY A 192 1.83 -29.34 -2.88
CA GLY A 192 0.55 -29.12 -2.23
C GLY A 192 0.33 -27.69 -1.72
N GLY A 193 1.25 -26.76 -2.02
CA GLY A 193 1.12 -25.35 -1.68
C GLY A 193 0.17 -24.60 -2.62
N LYS A 194 -0.06 -23.32 -2.32
CA LYS A 194 -0.97 -22.44 -3.09
C LYS A 194 -0.41 -21.97 -4.42
N GLY A 195 0.86 -22.19 -4.68
CA GLY A 195 1.57 -21.73 -5.87
C GLY A 195 2.28 -20.38 -5.67
N SER A 196 2.84 -19.90 -6.75
CA SER A 196 3.54 -18.61 -6.81
C SER A 196 2.59 -17.42 -6.59
N ILE A 197 3.16 -16.25 -6.32
CA ILE A 197 2.39 -15.00 -6.20
C ILE A 197 1.53 -14.76 -7.45
N ALA A 198 2.05 -14.98 -8.67
CA ALA A 198 1.28 -14.78 -9.90
C ALA A 198 0.08 -15.74 -10.01
N GLU A 199 0.26 -17.03 -9.63
CA GLU A 199 -0.84 -18.02 -9.61
C GLU A 199 -1.89 -17.66 -8.56
N GLN A 200 -1.46 -17.29 -7.36
CA GLN A 200 -2.37 -16.89 -6.28
C GLN A 200 -3.14 -15.61 -6.62
N LEU A 201 -2.51 -14.60 -7.24
CA LEU A 201 -3.21 -13.38 -7.69
C LEU A 201 -4.33 -13.70 -8.69
N LEU A 202 -4.09 -14.57 -9.67
CA LEU A 202 -5.14 -14.99 -10.61
C LEU A 202 -6.28 -15.77 -9.93
N ALA A 203 -5.95 -16.58 -8.93
CA ALA A 203 -6.93 -17.34 -8.17
C ALA A 203 -7.66 -16.51 -7.08
N SER A 204 -7.16 -15.31 -6.75
CA SER A 204 -7.65 -14.47 -5.64
C SER A 204 -9.09 -14.00 -5.81
N GLY A 205 -9.54 -13.83 -7.05
CA GLY A 205 -10.86 -13.25 -7.38
C GLY A 205 -10.98 -11.77 -7.01
N VAL A 206 -9.86 -11.03 -6.95
CA VAL A 206 -9.83 -9.57 -6.80
C VAL A 206 -10.46 -8.93 -8.05
N ASP A 207 -11.37 -7.96 -7.88
CA ASP A 207 -12.13 -7.40 -9.00
C ASP A 207 -11.26 -6.54 -9.94
N VAL A 208 -10.23 -5.87 -9.42
CA VAL A 208 -9.34 -4.99 -10.21
C VAL A 208 -7.88 -5.23 -9.85
N LEU A 209 -7.10 -5.67 -10.81
CA LEU A 209 -5.64 -5.86 -10.72
C LEU A 209 -4.98 -5.02 -11.82
N LEU A 210 -4.33 -3.90 -11.49
CA LEU A 210 -3.69 -3.00 -12.46
C LEU A 210 -2.24 -2.72 -12.08
N GLY A 211 -1.32 -2.94 -13.02
CA GLY A 211 0.11 -2.69 -12.82
C GLY A 211 0.99 -3.16 -13.96
N GLY A 212 2.22 -3.52 -13.64
CA GLY A 212 3.18 -4.17 -14.52
C GLY A 212 3.36 -5.65 -14.20
N GLY A 213 4.47 -6.24 -14.67
CA GLY A 213 4.87 -7.61 -14.33
C GLY A 213 4.35 -8.68 -15.29
N LYS A 214 3.95 -8.32 -16.51
CA LYS A 214 3.44 -9.28 -17.50
C LYS A 214 4.33 -10.53 -17.64
N LYS A 215 5.65 -10.38 -17.56
CA LYS A 215 6.59 -11.49 -17.65
C LYS A 215 6.40 -12.56 -16.57
N GLU A 216 5.93 -12.19 -15.38
CA GLU A 216 5.74 -13.13 -14.26
C GLU A 216 4.52 -14.01 -14.50
N PHE A 217 3.44 -13.41 -15.00
CA PHE A 217 2.22 -14.13 -15.35
C PHE A 217 2.38 -15.04 -16.59
N THR A 218 3.19 -14.63 -17.58
CA THR A 218 3.49 -15.50 -18.75
C THR A 218 4.32 -16.73 -18.40
N ARG A 219 4.96 -16.76 -17.23
CA ARG A 219 5.72 -17.90 -16.72
C ARG A 219 4.88 -18.94 -15.96
N ILE A 220 3.59 -18.67 -15.75
CA ILE A 220 2.64 -19.66 -15.18
C ILE A 220 2.52 -20.84 -16.16
N ASP A 221 2.26 -20.53 -17.43
CA ASP A 221 2.30 -21.49 -18.53
C ASP A 221 2.82 -20.80 -19.80
N SER A 222 4.05 -21.12 -20.18
CA SER A 222 4.71 -20.52 -21.35
C SER A 222 4.10 -20.95 -22.70
N HIS A 223 3.23 -21.97 -22.71
CA HIS A 223 2.59 -22.51 -23.92
C HIS A 223 1.20 -21.92 -24.14
N THR A 224 0.57 -21.37 -23.10
CA THR A 224 -0.76 -20.78 -23.18
C THR A 224 -0.68 -19.24 -23.24
N PRO A 225 -1.32 -18.59 -24.22
CA PRO A 225 -1.40 -17.12 -24.25
C PRO A 225 -1.99 -16.56 -22.96
N LEU A 226 -1.41 -15.47 -22.44
CA LEU A 226 -1.82 -14.89 -21.17
C LEU A 226 -3.29 -14.45 -21.15
N GLU A 227 -3.84 -14.02 -22.30
CA GLU A 227 -5.26 -13.70 -22.45
C GLU A 227 -6.16 -14.89 -22.12
N LYS A 228 -5.75 -16.11 -22.50
CA LYS A 228 -6.48 -17.34 -22.19
C LYS A 228 -6.33 -17.72 -20.72
N ILE A 229 -5.13 -17.54 -20.16
CA ILE A 229 -4.89 -17.78 -18.72
C ILE A 229 -5.77 -16.81 -17.89
N ALA A 230 -5.77 -15.54 -18.20
CA ALA A 230 -6.59 -14.54 -17.52
C ALA A 230 -8.09 -14.86 -17.65
N ALA A 231 -8.55 -15.18 -18.86
CA ALA A 231 -9.96 -15.53 -19.11
C ALA A 231 -10.41 -16.80 -18.37
N SER A 232 -9.52 -17.80 -18.21
CA SER A 232 -9.85 -19.02 -17.44
C SER A 232 -10.05 -18.74 -15.94
N HIS A 233 -9.54 -17.59 -15.43
CA HIS A 233 -9.76 -17.09 -14.08
C HIS A 233 -10.84 -16.01 -14.01
N GLY A 234 -11.55 -15.75 -15.12
CA GLY A 234 -12.65 -14.79 -15.17
C GLY A 234 -12.23 -13.33 -15.38
N TYR A 235 -10.97 -13.06 -15.71
CA TYR A 235 -10.49 -11.70 -15.94
C TYR A 235 -10.60 -11.26 -17.40
N GLN A 236 -11.08 -10.01 -17.61
CA GLN A 236 -10.80 -9.29 -18.83
C GLN A 236 -9.34 -8.77 -18.77
N PHE A 237 -8.55 -9.12 -19.80
CA PHE A 237 -7.12 -8.78 -19.84
C PHE A 237 -6.85 -7.53 -20.69
N LEU A 238 -6.16 -6.54 -20.13
CA LEU A 238 -5.78 -5.31 -20.81
C LEU A 238 -4.26 -5.09 -20.78
N GLN A 239 -3.71 -4.58 -21.89
CA GLN A 239 -2.28 -4.31 -22.04
C GLN A 239 -1.98 -2.89 -22.56
N GLN A 240 -3.00 -2.11 -22.94
CA GLN A 240 -2.86 -0.81 -23.59
C GLN A 240 -3.60 0.25 -22.80
N ARG A 241 -2.98 1.42 -22.64
CA ARG A 241 -3.55 2.58 -21.95
C ARG A 241 -4.92 2.97 -22.54
N GLU A 242 -5.03 3.02 -23.86
CA GLU A 242 -6.28 3.41 -24.55
C GLU A 242 -7.43 2.44 -24.25
N LYS A 243 -7.10 1.13 -24.12
CA LYS A 243 -8.09 0.11 -23.77
C LYS A 243 -8.52 0.24 -22.31
N LEU A 244 -7.60 0.61 -21.41
CA LEU A 244 -7.95 0.90 -20.02
C LEU A 244 -8.88 2.11 -19.92
N LEU A 245 -8.53 3.22 -20.60
CA LEU A 245 -9.30 4.46 -20.52
C LEU A 245 -10.69 4.37 -21.18
N SER A 246 -10.86 3.44 -22.13
CA SER A 246 -12.16 3.16 -22.77
C SER A 246 -12.92 2.00 -22.15
N HIS A 247 -12.42 1.45 -21.04
CA HIS A 247 -13.09 0.34 -20.35
C HIS A 247 -14.31 0.84 -19.56
N HIS A 248 -15.45 0.18 -19.73
CA HIS A 248 -16.71 0.46 -19.04
C HIS A 248 -17.41 -0.83 -18.60
N GLY A 249 -16.68 -1.95 -18.49
CA GLY A 249 -17.21 -3.25 -18.06
C GLY A 249 -17.30 -3.36 -16.54
N ASN A 250 -17.98 -4.43 -16.09
CA ASN A 250 -18.08 -4.81 -14.68
C ASN A 250 -17.39 -6.14 -14.37
N GLU A 251 -16.80 -6.78 -15.40
CA GLU A 251 -16.04 -8.02 -15.26
C GLU A 251 -14.73 -7.76 -14.49
N PRO A 252 -14.23 -8.75 -13.75
CA PRO A 252 -12.92 -8.61 -13.12
C PRO A 252 -11.83 -8.23 -14.13
N LEU A 253 -10.96 -7.32 -13.77
CA LEU A 253 -10.01 -6.68 -14.67
C LEU A 253 -8.56 -7.00 -14.29
N LEU A 254 -7.79 -7.55 -15.24
CA LEU A 254 -6.34 -7.70 -15.15
C LEU A 254 -5.68 -6.78 -16.19
N GLY A 255 -5.03 -5.71 -15.75
CA GLY A 255 -4.26 -4.79 -16.58
C GLY A 255 -2.77 -4.92 -16.33
N LEU A 256 -2.00 -5.36 -17.34
CA LEU A 256 -0.55 -5.51 -17.25
C LEU A 256 0.12 -4.68 -18.35
N PHE A 257 0.53 -3.45 -18.01
CA PHE A 257 0.94 -2.43 -18.98
C PHE A 257 2.44 -2.39 -19.26
N ALA A 258 3.23 -3.22 -18.58
CA ALA A 258 4.66 -3.41 -18.82
C ALA A 258 5.08 -4.86 -18.58
N SER A 259 6.19 -5.26 -19.19
CA SER A 259 6.79 -6.58 -18.95
C SER A 259 7.29 -6.74 -17.51
N GLY A 260 7.94 -5.69 -16.98
CA GLY A 260 8.36 -5.54 -15.58
C GLY A 260 7.60 -4.40 -14.90
N HIS A 261 8.32 -3.58 -14.10
CA HIS A 261 7.77 -2.34 -13.52
C HIS A 261 7.33 -1.38 -14.62
N LEU A 262 6.35 -0.51 -14.34
CA LEU A 262 6.02 0.56 -15.26
C LEU A 262 7.22 1.51 -15.40
N PRO A 263 7.45 2.09 -16.59
CA PRO A 263 8.46 3.12 -16.75
C PRO A 263 8.12 4.32 -15.85
N VAL A 264 9.12 4.87 -15.17
CA VAL A 264 8.95 6.08 -14.35
C VAL A 264 8.51 7.27 -15.21
N GLU A 265 7.71 8.17 -14.64
CA GLU A 265 7.21 9.34 -15.39
C GLU A 265 8.31 10.37 -15.69
N TRP A 266 9.30 10.51 -14.79
CA TRP A 266 10.36 11.51 -14.92
C TRP A 266 11.75 10.91 -14.83
N ILE A 267 12.71 11.59 -15.50
CA ILE A 267 14.16 11.32 -15.48
C ILE A 267 14.92 12.63 -15.39
N GLY A 268 16.14 12.58 -14.93
CA GLY A 268 17.06 13.72 -15.05
C GLY A 268 17.45 13.97 -16.51
N GLU A 269 17.77 15.22 -16.84
CA GLU A 269 18.32 15.60 -18.14
C GLU A 269 19.50 14.69 -18.52
N GLY A 270 19.51 14.19 -19.74
CA GLY A 270 20.51 13.21 -20.18
C GLY A 270 20.49 11.90 -19.40
N ASN A 271 19.39 11.56 -18.69
CA ASN A 271 19.27 10.42 -17.79
C ASN A 271 20.25 10.46 -16.61
N ARG A 272 20.67 11.68 -16.21
CA ARG A 272 21.56 11.91 -15.06
C ARG A 272 20.86 11.57 -13.75
N ARG A 273 21.67 11.15 -12.78
CA ARG A 273 21.29 10.82 -11.40
C ARG A 273 22.25 11.52 -10.44
N ALA A 274 22.13 11.26 -9.14
CA ALA A 274 23.15 11.71 -8.21
C ALA A 274 24.51 11.09 -8.54
N GLU A 275 25.55 11.91 -8.44
CA GLU A 275 26.93 11.62 -8.83
C GLU A 275 27.83 11.58 -7.58
N PRO A 276 28.94 10.82 -7.60
CA PRO A 276 29.90 10.87 -6.51
C PRO A 276 30.44 12.30 -6.32
N MET A 277 30.54 12.74 -5.07
CA MET A 277 31.24 14.01 -4.78
C MET A 277 32.70 13.91 -5.18
N THR A 278 33.21 14.96 -5.81
CA THR A 278 34.63 15.11 -6.13
C THR A 278 35.26 16.20 -5.26
N PHE A 279 36.57 16.28 -5.29
CA PHE A 279 37.34 17.32 -4.55
C PHE A 279 38.30 18.02 -5.50
N ASN A 280 38.42 19.32 -5.35
CA ASN A 280 39.42 20.10 -6.10
C ASN A 280 40.84 19.91 -5.51
N LEU A 281 41.82 20.53 -6.13
CA LEU A 281 43.25 20.46 -5.69
C LEU A 281 43.51 20.99 -4.28
N LEU A 282 42.59 21.79 -3.74
CA LEU A 282 42.64 22.32 -2.37
C LEU A 282 41.91 21.44 -1.36
N GLY A 283 41.36 20.29 -1.80
CA GLY A 283 40.56 19.42 -0.96
C GLY A 283 39.14 19.93 -0.70
N GLU A 284 38.66 20.91 -1.46
CA GLU A 284 37.32 21.46 -1.31
C GLU A 284 36.29 20.58 -2.09
N PRO A 285 35.11 20.32 -1.52
CA PRO A 285 34.06 19.51 -2.21
C PRO A 285 33.55 20.25 -3.45
N VAL A 286 33.45 19.50 -4.55
CA VAL A 286 32.89 19.97 -5.80
C VAL A 286 31.58 19.18 -6.04
N PHE A 287 30.46 19.88 -5.93
CA PHE A 287 29.16 19.31 -6.21
C PHE A 287 28.95 19.11 -7.71
N PRO A 288 28.12 18.12 -8.09
CA PRO A 288 27.69 17.95 -9.47
C PRO A 288 27.03 19.23 -10.02
N THR A 289 27.11 19.42 -11.33
CA THR A 289 26.35 20.50 -11.99
C THR A 289 24.85 20.28 -11.80
N PRO A 290 24.03 21.34 -11.74
CA PRO A 290 22.59 21.23 -11.60
C PRO A 290 21.95 20.32 -12.64
N ILE A 291 20.90 19.62 -12.24
CA ILE A 291 20.11 18.69 -13.06
C ILE A 291 18.69 19.25 -13.15
N SER A 292 18.18 19.38 -14.36
CA SER A 292 16.74 19.60 -14.62
C SER A 292 16.02 18.29 -14.79
N CYS A 293 14.84 18.15 -14.16
CA CYS A 293 14.00 16.96 -14.31
C CYS A 293 13.07 17.12 -15.51
N GLN A 294 12.91 16.07 -16.31
CA GLN A 294 12.10 16.07 -17.52
C GLN A 294 11.23 14.82 -17.63
N GLN A 295 10.18 14.88 -18.42
CA GLN A 295 9.33 13.73 -18.71
C GLN A 295 10.12 12.62 -19.37
N ASN A 296 9.85 11.38 -18.97
CA ASN A 296 10.48 10.20 -19.54
C ASN A 296 9.75 9.75 -20.81
N PRO A 297 10.37 9.82 -22.00
CA PRO A 297 9.73 9.37 -23.23
C PRO A 297 9.31 7.90 -23.22
N ARG A 298 9.95 7.06 -22.39
CA ARG A 298 9.60 5.64 -22.26
C ARG A 298 8.27 5.42 -21.55
N HIS A 299 7.76 6.43 -20.83
CA HIS A 299 6.45 6.37 -20.17
C HIS A 299 5.29 6.58 -21.16
N TRP A 300 5.54 7.16 -22.32
CA TRP A 300 4.49 7.45 -23.30
C TRP A 300 3.75 6.17 -23.73
N GLY A 301 2.41 6.23 -23.68
CA GLY A 301 1.55 5.07 -23.94
C GLY A 301 1.35 4.13 -22.75
N THR A 302 2.03 4.37 -21.61
CA THR A 302 1.76 3.69 -20.34
C THR A 302 0.69 4.45 -19.56
N PRO A 303 -0.31 3.79 -18.95
CA PRO A 303 -1.26 4.51 -18.09
C PRO A 303 -0.54 5.05 -16.85
N THR A 304 -0.91 6.26 -16.43
CA THR A 304 -0.43 6.85 -15.18
C THR A 304 -1.10 6.18 -13.98
N LEU A 305 -0.48 6.31 -12.79
CA LEU A 305 -1.09 5.83 -11.55
C LEU A 305 -2.44 6.51 -11.29
N GLU A 306 -2.57 7.80 -11.61
CA GLU A 306 -3.81 8.57 -11.57
C GLU A 306 -4.91 7.93 -12.43
N GLU A 307 -4.59 7.57 -13.69
CA GLU A 307 -5.55 6.97 -14.63
C GLU A 307 -5.99 5.58 -14.17
N MET A 308 -5.05 4.75 -13.72
CA MET A 308 -5.36 3.41 -13.17
C MET A 308 -6.24 3.52 -11.93
N THR A 309 -5.94 4.45 -11.02
CA THR A 309 -6.74 4.70 -9.82
C THR A 309 -8.16 5.13 -10.16
N ARG A 310 -8.32 6.02 -11.15
CA ARG A 310 -9.65 6.48 -11.60
C ARG A 310 -10.48 5.33 -12.14
N VAL A 311 -9.94 4.52 -13.05
CA VAL A 311 -10.65 3.36 -13.62
C VAL A 311 -11.01 2.35 -12.53
N ALA A 312 -10.08 2.07 -11.61
CA ALA A 312 -10.35 1.18 -10.48
C ALA A 312 -11.51 1.68 -9.60
N LEU A 313 -11.51 2.96 -9.25
CA LEU A 313 -12.60 3.57 -8.46
C LEU A 313 -13.94 3.55 -9.19
N GLU A 314 -13.97 3.84 -10.49
CA GLU A 314 -15.18 3.79 -11.32
C GLU A 314 -15.77 2.37 -11.35
N GLN A 315 -14.94 1.35 -11.54
CA GLN A 315 -15.37 -0.05 -11.56
C GLN A 315 -15.84 -0.54 -10.19
N LEU A 316 -15.08 -0.26 -9.12
CA LEU A 316 -15.42 -0.71 -7.77
C LEU A 316 -16.67 -0.01 -7.22
N ALA A 317 -16.85 1.29 -7.51
CA ALA A 317 -18.03 2.04 -7.11
C ALA A 317 -19.32 1.57 -7.80
N GLY A 318 -19.22 0.91 -8.94
CA GLY A 318 -20.34 0.24 -9.62
C GLY A 318 -20.93 -0.92 -8.82
N LYS A 319 -20.22 -1.44 -7.83
CA LYS A 319 -20.70 -2.49 -6.90
C LYS A 319 -21.45 -1.84 -5.73
N SER A 320 -22.64 -2.31 -5.42
CA SER A 320 -23.53 -1.69 -4.40
C SER A 320 -23.12 -1.94 -2.93
N THR A 321 -22.08 -2.71 -2.70
CA THR A 321 -21.70 -3.22 -1.36
C THR A 321 -20.57 -2.42 -0.68
N GLY A 322 -19.91 -1.50 -1.39
CA GLY A 322 -18.67 -0.86 -0.96
C GLY A 322 -17.43 -1.64 -1.38
N PHE A 323 -16.25 -1.10 -1.07
CA PHE A 323 -14.99 -1.69 -1.56
C PHE A 323 -13.78 -1.43 -0.66
N PHE A 324 -12.75 -2.26 -0.88
CA PHE A 324 -11.38 -2.03 -0.46
C PHE A 324 -10.48 -1.84 -1.70
N LEU A 325 -9.75 -0.73 -1.78
CA LEU A 325 -8.78 -0.44 -2.82
C LEU A 325 -7.43 -0.09 -2.21
N MET A 326 -6.37 -0.79 -2.61
CA MET A 326 -4.99 -0.40 -2.37
C MET A 326 -4.39 0.19 -3.64
N VAL A 327 -3.72 1.34 -3.50
CA VAL A 327 -2.99 2.04 -4.58
C VAL A 327 -1.57 2.29 -4.13
N GLU A 328 -0.60 1.83 -4.91
CA GLU A 328 0.81 1.92 -4.57
C GLU A 328 1.61 2.76 -5.56
N GLY A 329 2.35 3.74 -5.02
CA GLY A 329 3.43 4.44 -5.71
C GLY A 329 4.77 3.77 -5.45
N ALA A 330 5.01 2.62 -6.08
CA ALA A 330 6.13 1.73 -5.78
C ALA A 330 7.49 2.25 -6.21
N SER A 331 7.52 3.12 -7.22
CA SER A 331 8.80 3.52 -7.82
C SER A 331 9.46 4.69 -7.12
N ILE A 332 8.86 5.28 -6.08
CA ILE A 332 9.53 6.25 -5.20
C ILE A 332 10.74 5.56 -4.57
N ASP A 333 10.55 4.42 -3.91
CA ASP A 333 11.60 3.58 -3.33
C ASP A 333 12.65 3.15 -4.35
N LYS A 334 12.19 2.60 -5.49
CA LYS A 334 13.10 2.10 -6.53
C LYS A 334 14.01 3.18 -7.10
N GLN A 335 13.52 4.42 -7.18
CA GLN A 335 14.33 5.54 -7.65
C GLN A 335 15.28 6.05 -6.55
N ALA A 336 14.88 6.03 -5.29
CA ALA A 336 15.75 6.31 -4.16
C ALA A 336 16.92 5.30 -4.08
N HIS A 337 16.64 4.01 -4.20
CA HIS A 337 17.68 2.97 -4.33
C HIS A 337 18.68 3.27 -5.45
N GLN A 338 18.21 3.83 -6.56
CA GLN A 338 19.02 4.16 -7.73
C GLN A 338 19.68 5.56 -7.66
N ARG A 339 19.46 6.32 -6.59
CA ARG A 339 19.96 7.69 -6.42
C ARG A 339 19.47 8.61 -7.53
N ASN A 340 18.22 8.47 -7.92
CA ASN A 340 17.58 9.20 -9.01
C ASN A 340 16.54 10.18 -8.49
N PRO A 341 16.92 11.38 -8.04
CA PRO A 341 15.99 12.33 -7.43
C PRO A 341 14.88 12.79 -8.39
N CYS A 342 15.16 12.90 -9.69
CA CYS A 342 14.11 13.23 -10.66
C CYS A 342 13.06 12.12 -10.80
N GLY A 343 13.49 10.86 -10.73
CA GLY A 343 12.57 9.72 -10.69
C GLY A 343 11.73 9.72 -9.42
N GLU A 344 12.34 9.91 -8.25
CA GLU A 344 11.63 10.01 -6.97
C GLU A 344 10.56 11.11 -6.98
N ILE A 345 10.94 12.32 -7.43
CA ILE A 345 10.03 13.47 -7.53
C ILE A 345 8.88 13.19 -8.50
N GLY A 346 9.18 12.61 -9.66
CA GLY A 346 8.18 12.29 -10.68
C GLY A 346 7.17 11.24 -10.18
N GLU A 347 7.65 10.18 -9.53
CA GLU A 347 6.80 9.11 -8.99
C GLU A 347 5.98 9.59 -7.79
N LEU A 348 6.54 10.43 -6.91
CA LEU A 348 5.78 11.04 -5.84
C LEU A 348 4.71 12.00 -6.37
N GLN A 349 5.00 12.76 -7.42
CA GLN A 349 3.99 13.59 -8.11
C GLN A 349 2.87 12.73 -8.70
N ALA A 350 3.19 11.59 -9.33
CA ALA A 350 2.21 10.65 -9.87
C ALA A 350 1.32 10.08 -8.75
N PHE A 351 1.92 9.72 -7.63
CA PHE A 351 1.24 9.25 -6.43
C PHE A 351 0.31 10.32 -5.84
N ASP A 352 0.78 11.56 -5.70
CA ASP A 352 -0.03 12.66 -5.17
C ASP A 352 -1.23 13.00 -6.06
N ARG A 353 -1.09 12.88 -7.40
CA ARG A 353 -2.23 12.98 -8.33
C ARG A 353 -3.24 11.85 -8.13
N ALA A 354 -2.78 10.62 -7.88
CA ALA A 354 -3.67 9.51 -7.57
C ALA A 354 -4.41 9.72 -6.24
N VAL A 355 -3.76 10.28 -5.23
CA VAL A 355 -4.40 10.71 -3.97
C VAL A 355 -5.47 11.77 -4.23
N ALA A 356 -5.21 12.75 -5.10
CA ALA A 356 -6.18 13.78 -5.46
C ALA A 356 -7.44 13.17 -6.14
N VAL A 357 -7.28 12.11 -6.94
CA VAL A 357 -8.42 11.34 -7.50
C VAL A 357 -9.25 10.69 -6.39
N GLY A 358 -8.59 10.07 -5.42
CA GLY A 358 -9.27 9.51 -4.23
C GLY A 358 -10.03 10.55 -3.42
N GLN A 359 -9.45 11.73 -3.20
CA GLN A 359 -10.12 12.85 -2.52
C GLN A 359 -11.35 13.34 -3.30
N ALA A 360 -11.23 13.48 -4.62
CA ALA A 360 -12.35 13.86 -5.48
C ALA A 360 -13.47 12.82 -5.48
N PHE A 361 -13.14 11.53 -5.37
CA PHE A 361 -14.10 10.44 -5.17
C PHE A 361 -14.79 10.55 -3.81
N ALA A 362 -14.02 10.67 -2.72
CA ALA A 362 -14.55 10.73 -1.36
C ALA A 362 -15.43 11.97 -1.11
N SER A 363 -15.20 13.07 -1.83
CA SER A 363 -16.08 14.25 -1.76
C SER A 363 -17.51 13.98 -2.23
N LYS A 364 -17.70 12.97 -3.08
CA LYS A 364 -19.00 12.52 -3.63
C LYS A 364 -19.55 11.30 -2.90
N GLN A 365 -18.71 10.51 -2.26
CA GLN A 365 -19.01 9.26 -1.56
C GLN A 365 -18.59 9.37 -0.10
N THR A 366 -19.49 9.92 0.74
CA THR A 366 -19.16 10.40 2.10
C THR A 366 -18.74 9.30 3.08
N ASN A 367 -19.09 8.02 2.83
CA ASN A 367 -18.64 6.89 3.66
C ASN A 367 -17.35 6.26 3.10
N THR A 368 -16.36 7.10 2.82
CA THR A 368 -15.05 6.69 2.30
C THR A 368 -13.95 7.09 3.25
N LEU A 369 -13.20 6.12 3.73
CA LEU A 369 -11.95 6.32 4.46
C LEU A 369 -10.79 6.36 3.48
N ILE A 370 -10.04 7.46 3.47
CA ILE A 370 -8.76 7.57 2.77
C ILE A 370 -7.65 7.48 3.80
N ILE A 371 -6.67 6.64 3.54
CA ILE A 371 -5.41 6.57 4.29
C ILE A 371 -4.27 6.71 3.29
N VAL A 372 -3.36 7.65 3.54
CA VAL A 372 -2.11 7.79 2.79
C VAL A 372 -0.96 7.57 3.75
N THR A 373 -0.08 6.64 3.44
CA THR A 373 1.08 6.31 4.28
C THR A 373 2.24 5.80 3.42
N ALA A 374 3.35 5.51 4.08
CA ALA A 374 4.45 4.74 3.50
C ALA A 374 4.59 3.39 4.22
N ASP A 375 5.28 2.48 3.60
CA ASP A 375 5.62 1.19 4.17
C ASP A 375 6.90 1.27 5.01
N HIS A 376 7.93 1.98 4.57
CA HIS A 376 9.18 2.29 5.28
C HIS A 376 9.77 3.63 4.79
N GLY A 377 10.93 4.01 5.35
CA GLY A 377 11.69 5.17 4.89
C GLY A 377 12.82 4.80 3.94
N GLN A 378 13.36 5.82 3.23
CA GLN A 378 14.37 5.64 2.20
C GLN A 378 15.40 6.81 2.19
N ALA A 379 16.38 6.71 1.29
CA ALA A 379 17.43 7.73 1.07
C ALA A 379 16.92 8.95 0.29
N GLY A 380 17.69 10.00 0.32
CA GLY A 380 17.44 11.24 -0.43
C GLY A 380 17.10 12.41 0.47
N GLN A 381 18.13 12.95 1.17
CA GLN A 381 17.94 14.06 2.10
C GLN A 381 18.30 15.40 1.45
N ILE A 382 17.48 16.42 1.64
CA ILE A 382 17.83 17.80 1.29
C ILE A 382 18.94 18.27 2.23
N ILE A 383 20.00 18.82 1.65
CA ILE A 383 21.15 19.34 2.38
C ILE A 383 21.48 20.77 1.94
N PRO A 384 22.12 21.57 2.80
CA PRO A 384 22.66 22.88 2.39
C PRO A 384 23.71 22.71 1.31
N LEU A 385 23.78 23.69 0.40
CA LEU A 385 24.82 23.79 -0.61
C LEU A 385 26.07 24.46 -0.03
N PRO A 386 27.27 24.32 -0.63
CA PRO A 386 28.53 24.78 -0.07
C PRO A 386 28.61 26.27 0.26
N GLU A 387 27.92 27.12 -0.46
CA GLU A 387 27.88 28.57 -0.21
C GLU A 387 27.38 28.94 1.20
N TYR A 388 26.50 28.09 1.80
CA TYR A 388 26.01 28.31 3.16
C TYR A 388 27.03 27.94 4.25
N TYR A 389 28.07 27.17 3.92
CA TYR A 389 29.08 26.70 4.88
C TYR A 389 30.37 27.50 4.90
N GLN A 390 30.54 28.44 3.98
CA GLN A 390 31.79 29.25 3.91
C GLN A 390 32.09 30.00 5.21
N SER A 391 31.06 30.35 5.99
CA SER A 391 31.22 31.08 7.26
C SER A 391 31.55 30.19 8.47
N TRP A 392 31.43 28.89 8.37
CA TRP A 392 31.53 27.95 9.52
C TRP A 392 32.83 27.14 9.55
N GLY A 393 33.76 27.42 8.65
CA GLY A 393 35.09 26.79 8.65
C GLY A 393 35.14 25.28 8.39
N GLY A 394 33.99 24.64 8.16
CA GLY A 394 33.88 23.22 7.94
C GLY A 394 33.38 22.89 6.53
N LYS A 395 34.27 22.41 5.68
CA LYS A 395 33.97 22.03 4.30
C LYS A 395 33.87 20.50 4.14
N GLN A 396 33.51 19.79 5.21
CA GLN A 396 33.49 18.33 5.18
C GLN A 396 32.08 17.81 4.94
N TYR A 397 31.85 17.32 3.73
CA TYR A 397 30.71 16.47 3.41
C TYR A 397 31.17 15.02 3.46
N PRO A 398 30.30 14.07 3.96
CA PRO A 398 30.66 12.68 3.94
C PRO A 398 30.80 12.18 2.49
N PRO A 399 31.72 11.22 2.23
CA PRO A 399 31.81 10.58 0.92
C PRO A 399 30.45 9.97 0.53
N GLY A 400 30.04 10.16 -0.73
CA GLY A 400 28.75 9.63 -1.20
C GLY A 400 28.33 10.26 -2.52
N HIS A 401 27.06 10.03 -2.88
CA HIS A 401 26.45 10.55 -4.08
C HIS A 401 25.58 11.76 -3.74
N TYR A 402 25.62 12.75 -4.60
CA TYR A 402 24.93 14.02 -4.44
C TYR A 402 24.31 14.46 -5.75
N ALA A 403 23.20 15.15 -5.67
CA ALA A 403 22.61 15.86 -6.79
C ALA A 403 22.37 17.32 -6.40
N VAL A 404 22.48 18.22 -7.37
CA VAL A 404 21.97 19.57 -7.29
C VAL A 404 20.83 19.67 -8.28
N LEU A 405 19.65 20.03 -7.82
CA LEU A 405 18.46 20.16 -8.65
C LEU A 405 18.14 21.65 -8.84
N GLU A 406 17.82 22.04 -10.06
CA GLU A 406 17.15 23.30 -10.32
C GLU A 406 15.65 23.11 -10.16
N THR A 407 15.07 23.70 -9.10
CA THR A 407 13.64 23.59 -8.81
C THR A 407 12.82 24.33 -9.85
N ARG A 408 11.52 24.07 -9.90
CA ARG A 408 10.61 24.79 -10.83
C ARG A 408 10.51 26.29 -10.57
N SER A 409 10.85 26.75 -9.38
CA SER A 409 10.91 28.17 -9.02
C SER A 409 12.28 28.80 -9.30
N GLY A 410 13.28 28.01 -9.73
CA GLY A 410 14.61 28.47 -10.15
C GLY A 410 15.68 28.42 -9.05
N GLU A 411 15.35 28.04 -7.80
CA GLU A 411 16.32 27.86 -6.74
C GLU A 411 17.08 26.54 -6.88
N LEU A 412 18.30 26.50 -6.42
CA LEU A 412 19.09 25.28 -6.34
C LEU A 412 18.79 24.52 -5.05
N MET A 413 18.63 23.21 -5.15
CA MET A 413 18.38 22.31 -4.03
C MET A 413 19.39 21.17 -4.05
N GLY A 414 20.20 21.06 -2.99
CA GLY A 414 21.14 19.95 -2.79
C GLY A 414 20.44 18.72 -2.24
N VAL A 415 20.73 17.56 -2.81
CA VAL A 415 20.20 16.25 -2.35
C VAL A 415 21.36 15.31 -2.10
N SER A 416 21.39 14.68 -0.93
CA SER A 416 22.42 13.74 -0.49
C SER A 416 21.87 12.31 -0.42
N TYR A 417 22.66 11.37 -0.94
CA TYR A 417 22.49 9.93 -0.80
C TYR A 417 23.68 9.29 -0.06
N ALA A 418 24.35 10.06 0.80
CA ALA A 418 25.58 9.62 1.45
C ALA A 418 25.36 8.77 2.71
N THR A 419 24.12 8.70 3.23
CA THR A 419 23.87 8.24 4.61
C THR A 419 23.72 6.72 4.73
N ASN A 420 23.16 6.06 3.72
CA ASN A 420 22.75 4.65 3.81
C ASN A 420 23.08 3.83 2.56
N ALA A 421 24.19 4.15 1.91
CA ALA A 421 24.69 3.36 0.79
C ALA A 421 24.97 1.91 1.19
N ALA A 422 24.58 0.96 0.31
CA ALA A 422 24.92 -0.44 0.50
C ALA A 422 26.46 -0.63 0.57
N PRO A 423 26.95 -1.67 1.28
CA PRO A 423 28.38 -1.87 1.49
C PRO A 423 29.24 -1.89 0.23
N GLN A 424 28.67 -2.24 -0.92
CA GLN A 424 29.35 -2.23 -2.23
C GLN A 424 29.09 -0.95 -3.03
N GLY A 425 28.42 0.04 -2.45
CA GLY A 425 28.11 1.31 -3.10
C GLY A 425 27.20 1.27 -4.34
N LYS A 426 26.52 0.15 -4.59
CA LYS A 426 25.71 -0.05 -5.82
C LYS A 426 24.28 0.50 -5.70
N SER A 427 23.74 0.64 -4.49
CA SER A 427 22.40 1.15 -4.22
C SER A 427 22.34 1.80 -2.84
N GLU A 428 21.26 2.52 -2.56
CA GLU A 428 20.91 2.92 -1.21
C GLU A 428 20.11 1.82 -0.51
N LEU A 429 20.08 1.85 0.82
CA LEU A 429 19.29 0.95 1.65
C LEU A 429 18.12 1.71 2.28
N HIS A 430 17.14 0.99 2.83
CA HIS A 430 16.06 1.60 3.59
C HIS A 430 16.56 2.23 4.89
N THR A 431 15.77 3.13 5.46
CA THR A 431 16.05 3.82 6.72
C THR A 431 15.07 3.41 7.81
N GLY A 432 15.54 3.33 9.04
CA GLY A 432 14.73 2.99 10.22
C GLY A 432 14.07 4.24 10.82
N VAL A 433 13.05 4.78 10.16
CA VAL A 433 12.31 5.97 10.59
C VAL A 433 10.82 5.66 10.74
N ASN A 434 10.08 6.54 11.44
CA ASN A 434 8.62 6.54 11.38
C ASN A 434 8.18 7.06 10.00
N VAL A 435 7.01 6.60 9.57
CA VAL A 435 6.41 7.06 8.30
C VAL A 435 5.19 7.93 8.54
N PRO A 436 4.88 8.89 7.66
CA PRO A 436 3.71 9.74 7.79
C PRO A 436 2.41 8.96 7.56
N VAL A 437 1.34 9.41 8.19
CA VAL A 437 -0.03 8.91 7.98
C VAL A 437 -0.95 10.10 7.83
N PHE A 438 -1.60 10.22 6.69
CA PHE A 438 -2.62 11.24 6.44
C PHE A 438 -3.97 10.55 6.27
N LEU A 439 -5.04 11.12 6.83
CA LEU A 439 -6.34 10.46 6.87
C LEU A 439 -7.48 11.44 6.55
N GLN A 440 -8.52 10.89 5.91
CA GLN A 440 -9.82 11.52 5.71
C GLN A 440 -10.91 10.45 5.80
N GLY A 441 -12.04 10.76 6.45
CA GLY A 441 -13.19 9.86 6.55
C GLY A 441 -13.63 9.61 7.99
N ILE A 442 -14.53 8.64 8.19
CA ILE A 442 -15.11 8.32 9.50
C ILE A 442 -14.05 7.74 10.44
N GLY A 443 -14.01 8.21 11.68
CA GLY A 443 -13.10 7.71 12.73
C GLY A 443 -11.70 8.33 12.74
N HIS A 444 -11.32 9.08 11.71
CA HIS A 444 -9.99 9.70 11.62
C HIS A 444 -9.66 10.67 12.76
N GLN A 445 -10.67 11.31 13.36
CA GLN A 445 -10.50 12.28 14.45
C GLN A 445 -9.97 11.67 15.75
N GLN A 446 -10.04 10.35 15.90
CA GLN A 446 -9.62 9.63 17.10
C GLN A 446 -8.23 8.98 16.97
N VAL A 447 -7.51 9.22 15.86
CA VAL A 447 -6.20 8.63 15.64
C VAL A 447 -5.13 9.37 16.45
N PRO A 448 -4.36 8.67 17.33
CA PRO A 448 -3.26 9.28 18.07
C PRO A 448 -2.18 9.85 17.14
N ALA A 449 -1.40 10.83 17.63
CA ALA A 449 -0.30 11.43 16.86
C ALA A 449 0.82 10.41 16.48
N LEU A 450 0.96 9.34 17.25
CA LEU A 450 1.90 8.24 16.97
C LEU A 450 1.17 6.91 17.14
N ILE A 451 1.16 6.10 16.08
CA ILE A 451 0.58 4.76 16.03
C ILE A 451 1.63 3.75 15.58
N ASP A 452 1.25 2.52 15.35
CA ASP A 452 2.03 1.57 14.55
C ASP A 452 1.23 1.13 13.30
N GLN A 453 1.90 0.43 12.37
CA GLN A 453 1.26 0.03 11.11
C GLN A 453 0.07 -0.93 11.30
N ARG A 454 0.04 -1.71 12.41
CA ARG A 454 -1.12 -2.58 12.73
C ARG A 454 -2.38 -1.76 13.01
N THR A 455 -2.24 -0.57 13.59
CA THR A 455 -3.37 0.35 13.82
C THR A 455 -4.02 0.77 12.49
N ILE A 456 -3.25 0.92 11.42
CA ILE A 456 -3.79 1.22 10.09
C ILE A 456 -4.72 0.09 9.61
N ASN A 457 -4.31 -1.17 9.77
CA ASN A 457 -5.15 -2.33 9.48
C ASN A 457 -6.46 -2.31 10.30
N GLN A 458 -6.36 -2.02 11.60
CA GLN A 458 -7.53 -1.94 12.49
C GLN A 458 -8.52 -0.86 12.05
N LEU A 459 -8.03 0.33 11.65
CA LEU A 459 -8.86 1.42 11.14
C LEU A 459 -9.62 1.00 9.86
N MET A 460 -8.94 0.32 8.93
CA MET A 460 -9.56 -0.18 7.70
C MET A 460 -10.64 -1.23 8.00
N ARG A 461 -10.32 -2.23 8.83
CA ARG A 461 -11.29 -3.28 9.22
C ARG A 461 -12.50 -2.68 9.94
N GLN A 462 -12.27 -1.76 10.88
CA GLN A 462 -13.34 -1.10 11.61
C GLN A 462 -14.26 -0.31 10.68
N HIS A 463 -13.70 0.47 9.76
CA HIS A 463 -14.48 1.27 8.80
C HIS A 463 -15.32 0.39 7.86
N LEU A 464 -14.77 -0.74 7.40
CA LEU A 464 -15.48 -1.71 6.56
C LEU A 464 -16.46 -2.61 7.32
N GLY A 465 -16.56 -2.48 8.66
CA GLY A 465 -17.40 -3.35 9.48
C GLY A 465 -16.92 -4.80 9.53
N LEU A 466 -15.64 -5.04 9.23
CA LEU A 466 -15.01 -6.36 9.32
C LEU A 466 -14.62 -6.60 10.78
N THR A 467 -15.40 -7.40 11.49
CA THR A 467 -15.03 -7.81 12.84
C THR A 467 -13.70 -8.56 12.79
N SER A 468 -12.79 -8.21 13.69
CA SER A 468 -11.67 -9.09 14.00
C SER A 468 -12.30 -10.41 14.44
N GLY A 469 -12.15 -11.46 13.64
CA GLY A 469 -12.51 -12.80 14.11
C GLY A 469 -11.79 -13.00 15.44
N ALA A 470 -12.58 -13.15 16.50
CA ALA A 470 -12.04 -13.61 17.75
C ALA A 470 -11.41 -14.99 17.47
N GLN A 471 -10.07 -15.04 17.50
CA GLN A 471 -9.33 -16.29 17.57
C GLN A 471 -9.38 -16.84 18.97
#